data_de9f43f434f299a5e9c687fd580d6a44
#
_entry.id   de9f43f434f299a5e9c687fd580d6a44
#
_cell.length_a   1.000
_cell.length_b   1.000
_cell.length_c   1.000
_cell.angle_alpha   90.00
_cell.angle_beta   90.00
_cell.angle_gamma   90.00
#
_symmetry.space_group_name_H-M   'P 1'
#
loop_
_entity.id
_entity.type
_entity.pdbx_description
1 polymer ?
#
loop_
_entity_poly.entity_id
_entity_poly.type
_entity_poly.pdbx_seq_one_letter_code
_entity_poly.pdbx_strand_id
1 'polypeptide(L)'
;MRRTLLATLFFLVLIAIWHFLVQAGIYSPVLLPSPQSVGEYLLGAARDGTLLQATSVTVRRLLVGYFIGILIGLPLGLFTSAFKFVEDTIGVMALGLQTLPSVCWIPLALLWFGQTESAMLFVVIMGTVWSVVIATDTGVRNIPPIFARAAKTMGSRGLHKWTKVILPSSLPFLVSGMKQGWAFAWRSLMAAEIYVTILTGFGLGHLLHYGRELHAMDQVIGVMLVIIVIGLLTDKILFSPVERFLHNRWGTGLR
;
A
#
# COMPACT_ATOMS: atom_id res chain seq x y z
N MET A 1 -21.00 -17.82 -6.04
CA MET A 1 -20.57 -19.05 -6.73
C MET A 1 -19.98 -18.77 -8.12
N ARG A 2 -20.69 -18.15 -9.09
CA ARG A 2 -20.18 -17.92 -10.45
C ARG A 2 -18.85 -17.14 -10.50
N ARG A 3 -18.70 -16.08 -9.71
CA ARG A 3 -17.46 -15.26 -9.68
C ARG A 3 -16.25 -16.03 -9.13
N THR A 4 -16.44 -16.82 -8.08
CA THR A 4 -15.37 -17.65 -7.52
C THR A 4 -14.96 -18.74 -8.50
N LEU A 5 -15.91 -19.43 -9.13
CA LEU A 5 -15.63 -20.46 -10.14
C LEU A 5 -14.84 -19.89 -11.32
N LEU A 6 -15.23 -18.73 -11.85
CA LEU A 6 -14.53 -18.07 -12.96
C LEU A 6 -13.11 -17.64 -12.57
N ALA A 7 -12.93 -17.11 -11.36
CA ALA A 7 -11.61 -16.74 -10.86
C ALA A 7 -10.70 -17.96 -10.71
N THR A 8 -11.20 -19.06 -10.11
CA THR A 8 -10.45 -20.31 -9.97
C THR A 8 -10.07 -20.89 -11.33
N LEU A 9 -11.02 -20.94 -12.28
CA LEU A 9 -10.74 -21.43 -13.64
C LEU A 9 -9.66 -20.59 -14.33
N PHE A 10 -9.74 -19.27 -14.20
CA PHE A 10 -8.74 -18.35 -14.76
C PHE A 10 -7.33 -18.61 -14.22
N PHE A 11 -7.18 -18.76 -12.90
CA PHE A 11 -5.87 -19.05 -12.31
C PHE A 11 -5.37 -20.46 -12.67
N LEU A 12 -6.24 -21.45 -12.78
CA LEU A 12 -5.85 -22.78 -13.25
C LEU A 12 -5.35 -22.76 -14.68
N VAL A 13 -6.01 -21.99 -15.57
CA VAL A 13 -5.56 -21.80 -16.95
C VAL A 13 -4.20 -21.12 -16.99
N LEU A 14 -3.96 -20.09 -16.17
CA LEU A 14 -2.65 -19.42 -16.10
C LEU A 14 -1.55 -20.37 -15.64
N ILE A 15 -1.80 -21.19 -14.62
CA ILE A 15 -0.83 -22.19 -14.13
C ILE A 15 -0.57 -23.26 -15.21
N ALA A 16 -1.60 -23.69 -15.93
CA ALA A 16 -1.47 -24.66 -17.02
C ALA A 16 -0.64 -24.08 -18.17
N ILE A 17 -0.87 -22.83 -18.57
CA ILE A 17 -0.06 -22.14 -19.59
C ILE A 17 1.39 -22.03 -19.12
N TRP A 18 1.62 -21.61 -17.88
CA TRP A 18 2.98 -21.54 -17.32
C TRP A 18 3.67 -22.91 -17.35
N HIS A 19 3.00 -23.96 -16.87
CA HIS A 19 3.54 -25.33 -16.91
C HIS A 19 3.87 -25.78 -18.32
N PHE A 20 2.98 -25.52 -19.30
CA PHE A 20 3.19 -25.85 -20.70
C PHE A 20 4.40 -25.11 -21.31
N LEU A 21 4.55 -23.80 -21.02
CA LEU A 21 5.69 -23.02 -21.51
C LEU A 21 7.03 -23.55 -20.99
N VAL A 22 7.07 -23.99 -19.73
CA VAL A 22 8.26 -24.61 -19.13
C VAL A 22 8.55 -25.96 -19.80
N GLN A 23 7.54 -26.80 -20.00
CA GLN A 23 7.70 -28.10 -20.66
C GLN A 23 8.09 -28.02 -22.12
N ALA A 24 7.61 -27.00 -22.82
CA ALA A 24 7.97 -26.74 -24.22
C ALA A 24 9.45 -26.31 -24.40
N GLY A 25 10.18 -26.06 -23.30
CA GLY A 25 11.60 -25.68 -23.34
C GLY A 25 11.88 -24.31 -23.99
N ILE A 26 10.86 -23.45 -24.11
CA ILE A 26 10.97 -22.12 -24.74
C ILE A 26 11.91 -21.23 -23.94
N TYR A 27 11.93 -21.39 -22.61
CA TYR A 27 12.79 -20.63 -21.71
C TYR A 27 13.69 -21.56 -20.90
N SER A 28 14.91 -21.11 -20.62
CA SER A 28 15.79 -21.81 -19.68
C SER A 28 15.12 -21.96 -18.30
N PRO A 29 15.26 -23.10 -17.62
CA PRO A 29 14.75 -23.28 -16.25
C PRO A 29 15.25 -22.24 -15.24
N VAL A 30 16.42 -21.64 -15.53
CA VAL A 30 16.97 -20.53 -14.73
C VAL A 30 16.16 -19.24 -14.91
N LEU A 31 15.56 -19.00 -16.08
CA LEU A 31 14.77 -17.80 -16.33
C LEU A 31 13.29 -18.00 -15.99
N LEU A 32 12.75 -19.17 -16.27
CA LEU A 32 11.36 -19.52 -15.98
C LEU A 32 11.30 -20.87 -15.25
N PRO A 33 11.35 -20.88 -13.92
CA PRO A 33 11.24 -22.09 -13.12
C PRO A 33 9.87 -22.73 -13.26
N SER A 34 9.78 -24.02 -12.98
CA SER A 34 8.51 -24.73 -13.00
C SER A 34 7.61 -24.30 -11.83
N PRO A 35 6.27 -24.40 -11.97
CA PRO A 35 5.37 -24.19 -10.84
C PRO A 35 5.68 -25.10 -9.65
N GLN A 36 6.22 -26.29 -9.92
CA GLN A 36 6.60 -27.25 -8.91
C GLN A 36 7.82 -26.78 -8.10
N SER A 37 8.91 -26.29 -8.75
CA SER A 37 10.09 -25.78 -8.04
C SER A 37 9.76 -24.54 -7.21
N VAL A 38 8.89 -23.67 -7.69
CA VAL A 38 8.37 -22.54 -6.91
C VAL A 38 7.58 -23.03 -5.68
N GLY A 39 6.75 -24.06 -5.84
CA GLY A 39 6.02 -24.68 -4.72
C GLY A 39 6.96 -25.32 -3.69
N GLU A 40 7.99 -26.01 -4.14
CA GLU A 40 9.02 -26.63 -3.27
C GLU A 40 9.80 -25.56 -2.49
N TYR A 41 10.20 -24.46 -3.14
CA TYR A 41 10.82 -23.32 -2.46
C TYR A 41 9.89 -22.74 -1.37
N LEU A 42 8.62 -22.47 -1.71
CA LEU A 42 7.66 -21.90 -0.76
C LEU A 42 7.44 -22.82 0.45
N LEU A 43 7.32 -24.13 0.22
CA LEU A 43 7.16 -25.10 1.30
C LEU A 43 8.42 -25.20 2.17
N GLY A 44 9.61 -25.18 1.59
CA GLY A 44 10.89 -25.15 2.30
C GLY A 44 11.01 -23.92 3.17
N ALA A 45 10.87 -22.73 2.56
CA ALA A 45 10.99 -21.43 3.24
C ALA A 45 9.86 -21.16 4.27
N ALA A 46 8.72 -21.84 4.15
CA ALA A 46 7.68 -21.83 5.18
C ALA A 46 8.04 -22.75 6.38
N ARG A 47 8.67 -23.89 6.13
CA ARG A 47 9.07 -24.86 7.17
C ARG A 47 10.25 -24.38 7.99
N ASP A 48 11.24 -23.75 7.37
CA ASP A 48 12.42 -23.18 8.05
C ASP A 48 12.15 -21.81 8.70
N GLY A 49 10.94 -21.25 8.49
CA GLY A 49 10.52 -19.97 9.06
C GLY A 49 11.00 -18.73 8.33
N THR A 50 11.79 -18.85 7.27
CA THR A 50 12.34 -17.71 6.51
C THR A 50 11.23 -16.78 5.99
N LEU A 51 10.17 -17.34 5.39
CA LEU A 51 9.03 -16.54 4.90
C LEU A 51 8.30 -15.82 6.02
N LEU A 52 8.09 -16.46 7.15
CA LEU A 52 7.39 -15.86 8.30
C LEU A 52 8.20 -14.72 8.88
N GLN A 53 9.50 -14.91 9.05
CA GLN A 53 10.41 -13.89 9.54
C GLN A 53 10.46 -12.69 8.59
N ALA A 54 10.70 -12.91 7.29
CA ALA A 54 10.73 -11.85 6.29
C ALA A 54 9.42 -11.08 6.21
N THR A 55 8.28 -11.79 6.24
CA THR A 55 6.95 -11.19 6.25
C THR A 55 6.74 -10.30 7.48
N SER A 56 7.12 -10.78 8.66
CA SER A 56 6.96 -10.03 9.92
C SER A 56 7.79 -8.75 9.92
N VAL A 57 9.02 -8.80 9.41
CA VAL A 57 9.91 -7.63 9.28
C VAL A 57 9.31 -6.60 8.31
N THR A 58 8.92 -7.04 7.12
CA THR A 58 8.29 -6.17 6.12
C THR A 58 7.01 -5.53 6.64
N VAL A 59 6.11 -6.31 7.26
CA VAL A 59 4.85 -5.79 7.80
C VAL A 59 5.10 -4.79 8.93
N ARG A 60 6.06 -5.06 9.83
CA ARG A 60 6.44 -4.11 10.88
C ARG A 60 6.89 -2.78 10.31
N ARG A 61 7.82 -2.78 9.33
CA ARG A 61 8.30 -1.56 8.66
C ARG A 61 7.18 -0.81 7.98
N LEU A 62 6.33 -1.55 7.27
CA LEU A 62 5.17 -0.98 6.60
C LEU A 62 4.25 -0.26 7.58
N LEU A 63 3.88 -0.92 8.67
CA LEU A 63 3.00 -0.35 9.68
C LEU A 63 3.60 0.92 10.28
N VAL A 64 4.87 0.88 10.69
CA VAL A 64 5.54 2.06 11.27
C VAL A 64 5.57 3.22 10.27
N GLY A 65 6.06 3.00 9.05
CA GLY A 65 6.15 4.06 8.04
C GLY A 65 4.78 4.59 7.61
N TYR A 66 3.79 3.70 7.46
CA TYR A 66 2.43 4.05 7.10
C TYR A 66 1.74 4.90 8.17
N PHE A 67 1.81 4.49 9.45
CA PHE A 67 1.20 5.27 10.53
C PHE A 67 1.86 6.63 10.72
N ILE A 68 3.18 6.74 10.59
CA ILE A 68 3.87 8.03 10.59
C ILE A 68 3.40 8.87 9.39
N GLY A 69 3.29 8.27 8.22
CA GLY A 69 2.78 8.94 7.02
C GLY A 69 1.36 9.47 7.17
N ILE A 70 0.46 8.70 7.81
CA ILE A 70 -0.90 9.16 8.15
C ILE A 70 -0.86 10.30 9.17
N LEU A 71 -0.05 10.16 10.22
CA LEU A 71 0.05 11.17 11.29
C LEU A 71 0.49 12.53 10.75
N ILE A 72 1.29 12.56 9.70
CA ILE A 72 1.72 13.77 9.01
C ILE A 72 0.71 14.18 7.93
N GLY A 73 0.31 13.23 7.08
CA GLY A 73 -0.49 13.51 5.89
C GLY A 73 -1.93 13.93 6.19
N LEU A 74 -2.56 13.33 7.23
CA LEU A 74 -3.93 13.64 7.60
C LEU A 74 -4.09 15.10 8.08
N PRO A 75 -3.29 15.60 9.05
CA PRO A 75 -3.36 17.01 9.45
C PRO A 75 -3.06 17.96 8.28
N LEU A 76 -2.01 17.69 7.50
CA LEU A 76 -1.68 18.52 6.33
C LEU A 76 -2.84 18.58 5.34
N GLY A 77 -3.49 17.45 5.02
CA GLY A 77 -4.65 17.41 4.15
C GLY A 77 -5.87 18.15 4.71
N LEU A 78 -6.08 18.11 6.02
CA LEU A 78 -7.12 18.92 6.68
C LEU A 78 -6.81 20.42 6.58
N PHE A 79 -5.55 20.84 6.78
CA PHE A 79 -5.13 22.23 6.58
C PHE A 79 -5.28 22.67 5.14
N THR A 80 -4.94 21.81 4.17
CA THR A 80 -5.11 22.08 2.73
C THR A 80 -6.59 22.33 2.40
N SER A 81 -7.49 21.53 2.94
CA SER A 81 -8.94 21.70 2.73
C SER A 81 -9.54 22.93 3.46
N ALA A 82 -8.93 23.38 4.55
CA ALA A 82 -9.42 24.48 5.37
C ALA A 82 -8.95 25.85 4.91
N PHE A 83 -7.72 25.96 4.38
CA PHE A 83 -7.06 27.23 4.08
C PHE A 83 -6.62 27.31 2.62
N LYS A 84 -7.15 28.29 1.89
CA LYS A 84 -6.83 28.51 0.46
C LYS A 84 -5.33 28.68 0.20
N PHE A 85 -4.63 29.40 1.08
CA PHE A 85 -3.18 29.58 0.96
C PHE A 85 -2.41 28.25 1.05
N VAL A 86 -2.84 27.34 1.93
CA VAL A 86 -2.23 26.01 2.10
C VAL A 86 -2.54 25.14 0.88
N GLU A 87 -3.75 25.24 0.32
CA GLU A 87 -4.13 24.57 -0.93
C GLU A 87 -3.23 25.00 -2.08
N ASP A 88 -3.09 26.32 -2.27
CA ASP A 88 -2.32 26.91 -3.38
C ASP A 88 -0.81 26.67 -3.25
N THR A 89 -0.31 26.23 -2.08
CA THR A 89 1.11 25.91 -1.82
C THR A 89 1.32 24.41 -1.61
N ILE A 90 0.99 23.91 -0.43
CA ILE A 90 1.21 22.48 -0.05
C ILE A 90 0.36 21.55 -0.91
N GLY A 91 -0.89 21.95 -1.25
CA GLY A 91 -1.76 21.14 -2.12
C GLY A 91 -1.15 20.93 -3.51
N VAL A 92 -0.64 21.98 -4.13
CA VAL A 92 0.02 21.91 -5.44
C VAL A 92 1.32 21.09 -5.35
N MET A 93 2.11 21.32 -4.29
CA MET A 93 3.32 20.52 -4.04
C MET A 93 2.99 19.05 -3.86
N ALA A 94 1.95 18.71 -3.09
CA ALA A 94 1.53 17.33 -2.86
C ALA A 94 1.11 16.63 -4.17
N LEU A 95 0.39 17.32 -5.06
CA LEU A 95 0.05 16.81 -6.39
C LEU A 95 1.31 16.47 -7.20
N GLY A 96 2.29 17.38 -7.22
CA GLY A 96 3.57 17.14 -7.91
C GLY A 96 4.33 15.96 -7.31
N LEU A 97 4.49 15.93 -5.99
CA LEU A 97 5.26 14.89 -5.31
C LEU A 97 4.58 13.50 -5.32
N GLN A 98 3.25 13.44 -5.40
CA GLN A 98 2.54 12.17 -5.58
C GLN A 98 2.82 11.54 -6.95
N THR A 99 3.11 12.32 -7.99
CA THR A 99 3.45 11.78 -9.31
C THR A 99 4.85 11.17 -9.35
N LEU A 100 5.72 11.51 -8.38
CA LEU A 100 7.08 11.00 -8.31
C LEU A 100 7.05 9.50 -7.94
N PRO A 101 7.60 8.60 -8.78
CA PRO A 101 7.74 7.19 -8.42
C PRO A 101 8.49 7.01 -7.10
N SER A 102 8.01 6.12 -6.23
CA SER A 102 8.59 5.91 -4.90
C SER A 102 10.09 5.58 -4.93
N VAL A 103 10.53 4.89 -5.99
CA VAL A 103 11.95 4.55 -6.25
C VAL A 103 12.84 5.80 -6.31
N CYS A 104 12.30 6.94 -6.78
CA CYS A 104 13.07 8.18 -6.89
C CYS A 104 13.45 8.79 -5.52
N TRP A 105 12.79 8.36 -4.43
CA TRP A 105 13.16 8.78 -3.08
C TRP A 105 14.37 8.02 -2.52
N ILE A 106 14.72 6.86 -3.09
CA ILE A 106 15.77 5.98 -2.57
C ILE A 106 17.16 6.64 -2.58
N PRO A 107 17.62 7.29 -3.68
CA PRO A 107 18.93 7.95 -3.67
C PRO A 107 19.04 9.01 -2.56
N LEU A 108 17.98 9.80 -2.34
CA LEU A 108 17.93 10.81 -1.30
C LEU A 108 17.92 10.17 0.10
N ALA A 109 17.16 9.09 0.27
CA ALA A 109 17.11 8.32 1.51
C ALA A 109 18.48 7.75 1.88
N LEU A 110 19.18 7.18 0.90
CA LEU A 110 20.53 6.65 1.08
C LEU A 110 21.57 7.73 1.41
N LEU A 111 21.44 8.90 0.78
CA LEU A 111 22.33 10.03 1.05
C LEU A 111 22.17 10.57 2.48
N TRP A 112 20.94 10.65 2.99
CA TRP A 112 20.65 11.23 4.31
C TRP A 112 20.78 10.23 5.46
N PHE A 113 20.37 8.99 5.23
CA PHE A 113 20.26 7.98 6.29
C PHE A 113 21.20 6.78 6.09
N GLY A 114 21.89 6.70 4.94
CA GLY A 114 22.72 5.53 4.61
C GLY A 114 21.93 4.25 4.42
N GLN A 115 22.61 3.12 4.49
CA GLN A 115 22.04 1.77 4.36
C GLN A 115 21.39 1.33 5.69
N THR A 116 20.25 1.91 6.04
CA THR A 116 19.59 1.72 7.34
C THR A 116 18.09 1.51 7.22
N GLU A 117 17.45 1.03 8.30
CA GLU A 117 15.97 0.98 8.40
C GLU A 117 15.34 2.37 8.27
N SER A 118 16.02 3.43 8.73
CA SER A 118 15.52 4.80 8.61
C SER A 118 15.39 5.25 7.16
N ALA A 119 16.30 4.82 6.27
CA ALA A 119 16.20 5.09 4.84
C ALA A 119 14.93 4.44 4.25
N MET A 120 14.64 3.18 4.59
CA MET A 120 13.43 2.50 4.13
C MET A 120 12.17 3.16 4.67
N LEU A 121 12.13 3.50 5.97
CA LEU A 121 11.00 4.20 6.57
C LEU A 121 10.75 5.56 5.93
N PHE A 122 11.80 6.32 5.61
CA PHE A 122 11.68 7.58 4.90
C PHE A 122 10.98 7.41 3.54
N VAL A 123 11.37 6.41 2.75
CA VAL A 123 10.74 6.12 1.45
C VAL A 123 9.27 5.75 1.60
N VAL A 124 8.92 4.96 2.62
CA VAL A 124 7.53 4.60 2.92
C VAL A 124 6.72 5.81 3.34
N ILE A 125 7.27 6.66 4.22
CA ILE A 125 6.62 7.89 4.68
C ILE A 125 6.35 8.82 3.50
N MET A 126 7.35 9.07 2.63
CA MET A 126 7.18 9.92 1.44
C MET A 126 6.13 9.37 0.47
N GLY A 127 6.08 8.06 0.27
CA GLY A 127 5.04 7.42 -0.53
C GLY A 127 3.64 7.55 0.07
N THR A 128 3.53 7.61 1.40
CA THR A 128 2.25 7.65 2.12
C THR A 128 1.71 9.08 2.27
N VAL A 129 2.56 10.02 2.73
CA VAL A 129 2.16 11.38 3.12
C VAL A 129 1.37 12.08 2.02
N TRP A 130 1.92 12.16 0.83
CA TRP A 130 1.31 12.92 -0.28
C TRP A 130 -0.02 12.33 -0.74
N SER A 131 -0.10 11.01 -0.77
CA SER A 131 -1.34 10.31 -1.08
C SER A 131 -2.43 10.59 -0.03
N VAL A 132 -2.08 10.57 1.25
CA VAL A 132 -3.00 10.86 2.35
C VAL A 132 -3.41 12.34 2.36
N VAL A 133 -2.49 13.27 2.09
CA VAL A 133 -2.81 14.71 1.95
C VAL A 133 -3.89 14.93 0.90
N ILE A 134 -3.68 14.43 -0.31
CA ILE A 134 -4.61 14.63 -1.44
C ILE A 134 -5.94 13.93 -1.17
N ALA A 135 -5.91 12.71 -0.65
CA ALA A 135 -7.12 11.98 -0.35
C ALA A 135 -7.94 12.65 0.76
N THR A 136 -7.27 13.23 1.76
CA THR A 136 -7.93 13.97 2.84
C THR A 136 -8.55 15.27 2.33
N ASP A 137 -7.79 16.06 1.56
CA ASP A 137 -8.30 17.30 0.96
C ASP A 137 -9.52 17.01 0.07
N THR A 138 -9.39 16.06 -0.85
CA THR A 138 -10.48 15.63 -1.74
C THR A 138 -11.68 15.11 -0.95
N GLY A 139 -11.43 14.31 0.09
CA GLY A 139 -12.47 13.72 0.93
C GLY A 139 -13.30 14.79 1.66
N VAL A 140 -12.65 15.80 2.20
CA VAL A 140 -13.33 16.93 2.88
C VAL A 140 -14.11 17.78 1.89
N ARG A 141 -13.56 18.05 0.71
CA ARG A 141 -14.24 18.85 -0.32
C ARG A 141 -15.43 18.17 -0.96
N ASN A 142 -15.42 16.85 -1.04
CA ASN A 142 -16.52 16.04 -1.58
C ASN A 142 -17.72 15.87 -0.62
N ILE A 143 -17.66 16.42 0.60
CA ILE A 143 -18.81 16.44 1.51
C ILE A 143 -19.94 17.27 0.89
N PRO A 144 -21.18 16.75 0.82
CA PRO A 144 -22.31 17.50 0.30
C PRO A 144 -22.48 18.84 1.05
N PRO A 145 -22.55 19.99 0.32
CA PRO A 145 -22.62 21.30 0.95
C PRO A 145 -23.81 21.48 1.90
N ILE A 146 -24.85 20.66 1.74
CA ILE A 146 -26.04 20.65 2.60
C ILE A 146 -25.68 20.41 4.06
N PHE A 147 -24.72 19.52 4.37
CA PHE A 147 -24.33 19.22 5.76
C PHE A 147 -23.70 20.45 6.43
N ALA A 148 -22.83 21.15 5.70
CA ALA A 148 -22.18 22.37 6.20
C ALA A 148 -23.19 23.51 6.39
N ARG A 149 -24.21 23.61 5.51
CA ARG A 149 -25.28 24.61 5.59
C ARG A 149 -26.22 24.30 6.75
N ALA A 150 -26.69 23.06 6.89
CA ALA A 150 -27.54 22.64 8.00
C ALA A 150 -26.87 22.85 9.36
N ALA A 151 -25.58 22.50 9.48
CA ALA A 151 -24.80 22.74 10.69
C ALA A 151 -24.77 24.24 11.06
N LYS A 152 -24.57 25.11 10.07
CA LYS A 152 -24.56 26.58 10.27
C LYS A 152 -25.91 27.10 10.76
N THR A 153 -27.02 26.60 10.20
CA THR A 153 -28.39 26.93 10.62
C THR A 153 -28.66 26.50 12.06
N MET A 154 -28.10 25.35 12.46
CA MET A 154 -28.18 24.85 13.85
C MET A 154 -27.19 25.52 14.81
N GLY A 155 -26.50 26.60 14.40
CA GLY A 155 -25.58 27.37 15.25
C GLY A 155 -24.16 26.79 15.34
N SER A 156 -23.84 25.70 14.64
CA SER A 156 -22.50 25.11 14.66
C SER A 156 -21.49 25.97 13.91
N ARG A 157 -20.42 26.42 14.59
CA ARG A 157 -19.37 27.29 14.03
C ARG A 157 -17.96 26.81 14.43
N GLY A 158 -16.95 27.31 13.72
CA GLY A 158 -15.52 27.08 14.05
C GLY A 158 -15.19 25.59 14.24
N LEU A 159 -14.42 25.28 15.28
CA LEU A 159 -13.94 23.95 15.59
C LEU A 159 -15.08 22.91 15.81
N HIS A 160 -16.20 23.35 16.38
CA HIS A 160 -17.37 22.47 16.58
C HIS A 160 -17.92 21.95 15.25
N LYS A 161 -18.03 22.81 14.22
CA LYS A 161 -18.44 22.40 12.88
C LYS A 161 -17.45 21.38 12.27
N TRP A 162 -16.16 21.59 12.46
CA TRP A 162 -15.14 20.66 11.94
C TRP A 162 -15.19 19.28 12.61
N THR A 163 -15.22 19.26 13.95
CA THR A 163 -15.14 18.00 14.72
C THR A 163 -16.45 17.20 14.71
N LYS A 164 -17.61 17.89 14.68
CA LYS A 164 -18.92 17.23 14.80
C LYS A 164 -19.65 17.02 13.47
N VAL A 165 -19.26 17.74 12.41
CA VAL A 165 -19.94 17.64 11.11
C VAL A 165 -18.97 17.26 10.00
N ILE A 166 -17.93 18.07 9.75
CA ILE A 166 -17.05 17.86 8.59
C ILE A 166 -16.29 16.55 8.72
N LEU A 167 -15.54 16.37 9.81
CA LEU A 167 -14.70 15.20 10.02
C LEU A 167 -15.51 13.88 10.02
N PRO A 168 -16.62 13.76 10.77
CA PRO A 168 -17.44 12.55 10.68
C PRO A 168 -18.04 12.30 9.29
N SER A 169 -18.45 13.36 8.57
CA SER A 169 -19.02 13.22 7.22
C SER A 169 -17.96 12.84 6.17
N SER A 170 -16.69 13.18 6.39
CA SER A 170 -15.58 12.81 5.49
C SER A 170 -15.03 11.40 5.73
N LEU A 171 -15.35 10.75 6.85
CA LEU A 171 -14.79 9.44 7.22
C LEU A 171 -14.80 8.40 6.10
N PRO A 172 -15.88 8.19 5.33
CA PRO A 172 -15.87 7.22 4.24
C PRO A 172 -14.80 7.52 3.18
N PHE A 173 -14.63 8.80 2.84
CA PHE A 173 -13.62 9.26 1.89
C PHE A 173 -12.21 9.15 2.46
N LEU A 174 -12.05 9.48 3.76
CA LEU A 174 -10.76 9.35 4.45
C LEU A 174 -10.28 7.89 4.47
N VAL A 175 -11.17 6.94 4.77
CA VAL A 175 -10.81 5.51 4.78
C VAL A 175 -10.42 5.02 3.38
N SER A 176 -11.15 5.43 2.34
CA SER A 176 -10.74 5.14 0.96
C SER A 176 -9.37 5.73 0.63
N GLY A 177 -9.10 6.95 1.09
CA GLY A 177 -7.79 7.59 0.94
C GLY A 177 -6.68 6.88 1.72
N MET A 178 -6.96 6.43 2.93
CA MET A 178 -6.02 5.63 3.74
C MET A 178 -5.69 4.31 3.05
N LYS A 179 -6.67 3.65 2.44
CA LYS A 179 -6.47 2.45 1.63
C LYS A 179 -5.55 2.72 0.43
N GLN A 180 -5.74 3.83 -0.25
CA GLN A 180 -4.85 4.25 -1.34
C GLN A 180 -3.44 4.54 -0.82
N GLY A 181 -3.32 5.26 0.31
CA GLY A 181 -2.04 5.51 0.99
C GLY A 181 -1.32 4.21 1.38
N TRP A 182 -2.04 3.19 1.85
CA TRP A 182 -1.49 1.86 2.10
C TRP A 182 -0.89 1.22 0.85
N ALA A 183 -1.60 1.29 -0.28
CA ALA A 183 -1.10 0.74 -1.54
C ALA A 183 0.16 1.45 -2.04
N PHE A 184 0.31 2.76 -1.79
CA PHE A 184 1.54 3.51 -2.04
C PHE A 184 2.65 3.11 -1.06
N ALA A 185 2.35 3.02 0.23
CA ALA A 185 3.29 2.59 1.26
C ALA A 185 3.87 1.21 0.97
N TRP A 186 3.01 0.25 0.58
CA TRP A 186 3.40 -1.12 0.22
C TRP A 186 4.40 -1.14 -0.93
N ARG A 187 4.09 -0.44 -2.02
CA ARG A 187 4.98 -0.36 -3.20
C ARG A 187 6.29 0.35 -2.89
N SER A 188 6.22 1.42 -2.07
CA SER A 188 7.39 2.17 -1.62
C SER A 188 8.32 1.30 -0.79
N LEU A 189 7.77 0.50 0.13
CA LEU A 189 8.55 -0.40 0.96
C LEU A 189 9.20 -1.51 0.15
N MET A 190 8.46 -2.13 -0.78
CA MET A 190 9.04 -3.16 -1.66
C MET A 190 10.23 -2.61 -2.45
N ALA A 191 10.08 -1.41 -3.04
CA ALA A 191 11.19 -0.76 -3.72
C ALA A 191 12.36 -0.46 -2.76
N ALA A 192 12.09 0.07 -1.57
CA ALA A 192 13.13 0.35 -0.59
C ALA A 192 13.87 -0.91 -0.13
N GLU A 193 13.16 -2.00 0.18
CA GLU A 193 13.79 -3.27 0.60
C GLU A 193 14.61 -3.94 -0.51
N ILE A 194 14.31 -3.69 -1.79
CA ILE A 194 15.10 -4.21 -2.92
C ILE A 194 16.43 -3.46 -3.06
N TYR A 195 16.44 -2.15 -2.82
CA TYR A 195 17.59 -1.30 -3.14
C TYR A 195 18.42 -0.88 -1.90
N VAL A 196 17.81 -0.86 -0.72
CA VAL A 196 18.51 -0.53 0.53
C VAL A 196 18.99 -1.81 1.18
N THR A 197 20.28 -2.13 1.02
CA THR A 197 20.87 -3.35 1.58
C THR A 197 21.26 -3.13 3.04
N ILE A 198 20.75 -3.96 3.94
CA ILE A 198 21.10 -3.94 5.36
C ILE A 198 21.64 -5.31 5.79
N LEU A 199 22.44 -5.32 6.86
CA LEU A 199 23.10 -6.55 7.34
C LEU A 199 22.18 -7.47 8.16
N THR A 200 21.08 -6.95 8.70
CA THR A 200 20.16 -7.68 9.58
C THR A 200 18.72 -7.33 9.28
N GLY A 201 17.81 -8.27 9.58
CA GLY A 201 16.37 -8.02 9.43
C GLY A 201 15.92 -8.00 7.96
N PHE A 202 16.19 -9.08 7.26
CA PHE A 202 15.79 -9.22 5.86
C PHE A 202 14.26 -9.31 5.73
N GLY A 203 13.70 -8.43 4.90
CA GLY A 203 12.29 -8.46 4.52
C GLY A 203 12.05 -9.17 3.19
N LEU A 204 10.79 -9.17 2.73
CA LEU A 204 10.40 -9.82 1.47
C LEU A 204 11.10 -9.20 0.24
N GLY A 205 11.29 -7.88 0.22
CA GLY A 205 12.02 -7.22 -0.86
C GLY A 205 13.49 -7.62 -0.91
N HIS A 206 14.13 -7.90 0.24
CA HIS A 206 15.49 -8.43 0.28
C HIS A 206 15.56 -9.86 -0.27
N LEU A 207 14.56 -10.71 0.03
CA LEU A 207 14.49 -12.06 -0.55
C LEU A 207 14.36 -12.02 -2.08
N LEU A 208 13.61 -11.04 -2.62
CA LEU A 208 13.55 -10.80 -4.07
C LEU A 208 14.92 -10.41 -4.62
N HIS A 209 15.59 -9.46 -3.97
CA HIS A 209 16.91 -8.99 -4.39
C HIS A 209 17.92 -10.14 -4.42
N TYR A 210 18.05 -10.89 -3.32
CA TYR A 210 18.98 -12.03 -3.24
C TYR A 210 18.64 -13.15 -4.21
N GLY A 211 17.36 -13.48 -4.37
CA GLY A 211 16.93 -14.48 -5.36
C GLY A 211 17.36 -14.11 -6.78
N ARG A 212 17.27 -12.83 -7.13
CA ARG A 212 17.74 -12.32 -8.42
C ARG A 212 19.27 -12.41 -8.55
N GLU A 213 20.01 -11.97 -7.54
CA GLU A 213 21.49 -11.99 -7.55
C GLU A 213 22.05 -13.43 -7.63
N LEU A 214 21.38 -14.37 -6.96
CA LEU A 214 21.75 -15.78 -6.96
C LEU A 214 21.18 -16.58 -8.15
N HIS A 215 20.45 -15.93 -9.06
CA HIS A 215 19.74 -16.59 -10.17
C HIS A 215 18.74 -17.66 -9.73
N ALA A 216 18.24 -17.58 -8.48
CA ALA A 216 17.22 -18.44 -7.90
C ALA A 216 15.82 -17.90 -8.23
N MET A 217 15.37 -18.09 -9.48
CA MET A 217 14.10 -17.52 -9.95
C MET A 217 12.87 -18.18 -9.34
N ASP A 218 12.97 -19.40 -8.83
CA ASP A 218 11.97 -20.06 -8.00
C ASP A 218 11.71 -19.28 -6.70
N GLN A 219 12.77 -18.80 -6.04
CA GLN A 219 12.67 -17.88 -4.90
C GLN A 219 12.00 -16.56 -5.30
N VAL A 220 12.45 -15.94 -6.40
CA VAL A 220 11.91 -14.65 -6.84
C VAL A 220 10.40 -14.74 -7.10
N ILE A 221 9.98 -15.72 -7.92
CA ILE A 221 8.56 -15.90 -8.24
C ILE A 221 7.76 -16.31 -7.00
N GLY A 222 8.31 -17.18 -6.16
CA GLY A 222 7.68 -17.58 -4.91
C GLY A 222 7.41 -16.40 -3.98
N VAL A 223 8.41 -15.55 -3.76
CA VAL A 223 8.27 -14.33 -2.91
C VAL A 223 7.32 -13.33 -3.57
N MET A 224 7.33 -13.16 -4.90
CA MET A 224 6.34 -12.32 -5.60
C MET A 224 4.91 -12.78 -5.34
N LEU A 225 4.65 -14.10 -5.37
CA LEU A 225 3.33 -14.65 -5.04
C LEU A 225 2.94 -14.35 -3.58
N VAL A 226 3.87 -14.48 -2.64
CA VAL A 226 3.63 -14.12 -1.23
C VAL A 226 3.27 -12.65 -1.08
N ILE A 227 4.00 -11.74 -1.75
CA ILE A 227 3.73 -10.30 -1.76
C ILE A 227 2.32 -10.00 -2.29
N ILE A 228 1.91 -10.65 -3.37
CA ILE A 228 0.55 -10.50 -3.94
C ILE A 228 -0.50 -11.00 -2.94
N VAL A 229 -0.30 -12.16 -2.34
CA VAL A 229 -1.23 -12.73 -1.36
C VAL A 229 -1.39 -11.82 -0.15
N ILE A 230 -0.29 -11.28 0.40
CA ILE A 230 -0.33 -10.34 1.54
C ILE A 230 -1.11 -9.08 1.15
N GLY A 231 -0.87 -8.51 -0.04
CA GLY A 231 -1.60 -7.35 -0.53
C GLY A 231 -3.12 -7.60 -0.62
N LEU A 232 -3.52 -8.74 -1.19
CA LEU A 232 -4.93 -9.15 -1.30
C LEU A 232 -5.57 -9.43 0.08
N LEU A 233 -4.84 -10.08 0.98
CA LEU A 233 -5.31 -10.35 2.34
C LEU A 233 -5.52 -9.05 3.12
N THR A 234 -4.60 -8.11 3.03
CA THR A 234 -4.73 -6.80 3.69
C THR A 234 -5.97 -6.06 3.21
N ASP A 235 -6.22 -6.02 1.90
CA ASP A 235 -7.43 -5.39 1.36
C ASP A 235 -8.70 -6.07 1.90
N LYS A 236 -8.75 -7.39 1.86
CA LYS A 236 -9.92 -8.17 2.24
C LYS A 236 -10.19 -8.20 3.75
N ILE A 237 -9.13 -8.23 4.57
CA ILE A 237 -9.24 -8.40 6.02
C ILE A 237 -9.31 -7.04 6.74
N LEU A 238 -8.54 -6.04 6.27
CA LEU A 238 -8.43 -4.75 6.95
C LEU A 238 -9.37 -3.71 6.36
N PHE A 239 -9.27 -3.43 5.06
CA PHE A 239 -9.99 -2.31 4.45
C PHE A 239 -11.43 -2.63 4.09
N SER A 240 -11.70 -3.78 3.46
CA SER A 240 -13.07 -4.11 3.03
C SER A 240 -14.11 -4.19 4.14
N PRO A 241 -13.82 -4.71 5.36
CA PRO A 241 -14.77 -4.67 6.46
C PRO A 241 -15.05 -3.25 6.97
N VAL A 242 -13.99 -2.42 7.07
CA VAL A 242 -14.12 -1.03 7.52
C VAL A 242 -14.93 -0.20 6.52
N GLU A 243 -14.64 -0.34 5.22
CA GLU A 243 -15.40 0.31 4.16
C GLU A 243 -16.89 -0.08 4.19
N ARG A 244 -17.20 -1.38 4.30
CA ARG A 244 -18.58 -1.87 4.41
C ARG A 244 -19.30 -1.32 5.64
N PHE A 245 -18.64 -1.31 6.79
CA PHE A 245 -19.22 -0.76 8.02
C PHE A 245 -19.55 0.71 7.86
N LEU A 246 -18.65 1.50 7.28
CA LEU A 246 -18.87 2.92 7.04
C LEU A 246 -19.98 3.16 6.01
N HIS A 247 -19.95 2.48 4.88
CA HIS A 247 -20.98 2.62 3.85
C HIS A 247 -22.38 2.26 4.38
N ASN A 248 -22.49 1.21 5.19
CA ASN A 248 -23.76 0.84 5.82
C ASN A 248 -24.24 1.91 6.82
N ARG A 249 -23.33 2.50 7.60
CA ARG A 249 -23.67 3.49 8.62
C ARG A 249 -24.01 4.87 8.02
N TRP A 250 -23.38 5.25 6.94
CA TRP A 250 -23.57 6.56 6.27
C TRP A 250 -24.53 6.49 5.08
N GLY A 251 -25.09 5.31 4.77
CA GLY A 251 -26.04 5.14 3.67
C GLY A 251 -25.45 5.40 2.26
N THR A 252 -24.13 5.32 2.13
CA THR A 252 -23.40 5.55 0.86
C THR A 252 -23.14 4.26 0.08
N GLY A 253 -23.68 3.12 0.54
CA GLY A 253 -23.57 1.84 -0.16
C GLY A 253 -24.34 1.89 -1.49
N LEU A 254 -23.66 1.58 -2.60
CA LEU A 254 -24.34 1.31 -3.88
C LEU A 254 -25.23 0.08 -3.70
N ARG A 255 -26.52 0.24 -3.98
CA ARG A 255 -27.50 -0.85 -4.07
C ARG A 255 -27.17 -1.81 -5.21
#